data_65a10ae0585b9d357adf7d8728a4acb9
#
_entry.id   65a10ae0585b9d357adf7d8728a4acb9
#
_cell.length_a   1.000
_cell.length_b   1.000
_cell.length_c   1.000
_cell.angle_alpha   90.00
_cell.angle_beta   90.00
_cell.angle_gamma   90.00
#
_symmetry.space_group_name_H-M   'P 1'
#
loop_
_entity.id
_entity.type
_entity.pdbx_description
1 polymer ?
#
loop_
_entity_poly.entity_id
_entity_poly.type
_entity_poly.pdbx_seq_one_letter_code
_entity_poly.pdbx_strand_id
1 'polypeptide(L)'
;YSTGGAKNVENFRENIKNNYFPISTDITYNGIFYDYSFDTGNRQKSEELFSPSYSIATSKDPISNELEYYMSVGLNSNIKESDFARKKLNLVVVLDISGSMDSSFNSYYYDGEKEDKEAGKSKMQLASESLNILIDQLKEDDRLGIVLFDDEAYLAKEMSLVGNTDIDAIKEHILEIEARGGTNFEAGYKE
;
A
#
# COMPACT_ATOMS: atom_id res chain seq x y z
N TYR A 1 5.93 4.37 -0.58
CA TYR A 1 5.15 3.40 -1.37
C TYR A 1 5.60 3.50 -2.82
N SER A 2 6.37 2.54 -3.30
CA SER A 2 6.61 2.42 -4.74
C SER A 2 5.52 1.53 -5.33
N THR A 3 4.67 2.09 -6.16
CA THR A 3 3.68 1.32 -6.90
C THR A 3 4.36 0.47 -7.97
N GLY A 4 4.14 -0.85 -7.94
CA GLY A 4 4.51 -1.73 -9.05
C GLY A 4 6.00 -1.88 -9.33
N GLY A 5 6.86 -1.80 -8.30
CA GLY A 5 8.31 -1.97 -8.48
C GLY A 5 9.03 -0.74 -9.07
N ALA A 6 8.36 0.40 -9.14
CA ALA A 6 9.00 1.66 -9.54
C ALA A 6 10.02 2.09 -8.47
N LYS A 7 11.25 2.29 -8.88
CA LYS A 7 12.33 2.80 -8.03
C LYS A 7 12.51 4.28 -8.27
N ASN A 8 12.41 5.07 -7.20
CA ASN A 8 12.45 6.52 -7.25
C ASN A 8 13.83 7.08 -6.86
N VAL A 9 13.97 8.40 -6.91
CA VAL A 9 15.22 9.10 -6.58
C VAL A 9 15.59 8.96 -5.09
N GLU A 10 14.62 8.84 -4.21
CA GLU A 10 14.88 8.62 -2.78
C GLU A 10 15.53 7.25 -2.54
N ASN A 11 15.05 6.20 -3.20
CA ASN A 11 15.68 4.89 -3.16
C ASN A 11 17.12 4.92 -3.69
N PHE A 12 17.37 5.66 -4.76
CA PHE A 12 18.71 5.86 -5.31
C PHE A 12 19.63 6.58 -4.33
N ARG A 13 19.16 7.64 -3.69
CA ARG A 13 19.91 8.40 -2.66
C ARG A 13 20.23 7.55 -1.45
N GLU A 14 19.27 6.74 -0.99
CA GLU A 14 19.44 5.84 0.14
C GLU A 14 20.48 4.77 -0.14
N ASN A 15 20.46 4.18 -1.34
CA ASN A 15 21.50 3.25 -1.77
C ASN A 15 22.90 3.89 -1.73
N ILE A 16 23.04 5.11 -2.22
CA ILE A 16 24.34 5.83 -2.17
C ILE A 16 24.78 6.08 -0.73
N LYS A 17 23.88 6.50 0.16
CA LYS A 17 24.20 6.70 1.59
C LYS A 17 24.70 5.42 2.27
N ASN A 18 24.14 4.29 1.85
CA ASN A 18 24.52 2.97 2.36
C ASN A 18 25.76 2.36 1.65
N ASN A 19 26.48 3.16 0.84
CA ASN A 19 27.65 2.77 0.07
C ASN A 19 27.42 1.67 -0.99
N TYR A 20 26.20 1.55 -1.50
CA TYR A 20 25.92 0.69 -2.66
C TYR A 20 26.24 1.45 -3.95
N PHE A 21 26.93 0.78 -4.87
CA PHE A 21 27.18 1.36 -6.20
C PHE A 21 25.85 1.43 -6.97
N PRO A 22 25.52 2.62 -7.51
CA PRO A 22 24.31 2.77 -8.29
C PRO A 22 24.40 1.98 -9.60
N ILE A 23 23.31 1.29 -9.92
CA ILE A 23 23.12 0.58 -11.19
C ILE A 23 22.01 1.23 -11.99
N SER A 24 21.98 0.98 -13.30
CA SER A 24 20.99 1.62 -14.21
C SER A 24 19.53 1.32 -13.87
N THR A 25 19.26 0.28 -13.06
CA THR A 25 17.93 -0.10 -12.62
C THR A 25 17.53 0.48 -11.27
N ASP A 26 18.39 1.30 -10.63
CA ASP A 26 18.07 1.90 -9.32
C ASP A 26 17.09 3.06 -9.42
N ILE A 27 16.94 3.64 -10.60
CA ILE A 27 15.89 4.59 -10.94
C ILE A 27 15.14 4.01 -12.14
N THR A 28 13.83 3.84 -12.01
CA THR A 28 12.99 3.47 -13.13
C THR A 28 12.36 4.70 -13.77
N TYR A 29 12.04 4.61 -15.05
CA TYR A 29 11.36 5.67 -15.77
C TYR A 29 10.05 6.11 -15.07
N ASN A 30 9.27 5.12 -14.61
CA ASN A 30 8.04 5.37 -13.85
C ASN A 30 8.31 6.07 -12.50
N GLY A 31 9.43 5.74 -11.83
CA GLY A 31 9.83 6.38 -10.58
C GLY A 31 10.15 7.86 -10.76
N ILE A 32 10.80 8.23 -11.87
CA ILE A 32 11.08 9.64 -12.20
C ILE A 32 9.78 10.41 -12.40
N PHE A 33 8.84 9.90 -13.17
CA PHE A 33 7.57 10.58 -13.40
C PHE A 33 6.70 10.70 -12.15
N TYR A 34 6.81 9.78 -11.22
CA TYR A 34 6.12 9.84 -9.95
C TYR A 34 6.62 11.01 -9.08
N ASP A 35 7.94 11.19 -9.03
CA ASP A 35 8.58 12.19 -8.17
C ASP A 35 8.59 13.61 -8.79
N TYR A 36 8.61 13.71 -10.10
CA TYR A 36 8.75 14.98 -10.85
C TYR A 36 7.51 15.28 -11.68
N SER A 37 6.41 15.50 -10.99
CA SER A 37 5.19 16.04 -11.59
C SER A 37 5.04 17.51 -11.22
N PHE A 38 4.48 18.31 -12.11
CA PHE A 38 4.09 19.68 -11.82
C PHE A 38 2.57 19.85 -11.95
N ASP A 39 2.04 20.82 -11.20
CA ASP A 39 0.60 21.05 -11.15
C ASP A 39 0.04 21.39 -12.54
N THR A 40 -1.07 20.78 -12.90
CA THR A 40 -1.79 21.01 -14.15
C THR A 40 -2.68 22.25 -14.09
N GLY A 41 -2.61 23.02 -13.01
CA GLY A 41 -3.34 24.27 -12.84
C GLY A 41 -4.71 24.13 -12.18
N ASN A 42 -5.38 25.27 -12.01
CA ASN A 42 -6.67 25.34 -11.34
C ASN A 42 -7.74 24.56 -12.10
N ARG A 43 -8.43 23.71 -11.40
CA ARG A 43 -9.56 22.93 -11.90
C ARG A 43 -10.69 23.87 -12.26
N GLN A 44 -10.97 24.03 -13.54
CA GLN A 44 -12.24 24.61 -13.95
C GLN A 44 -13.35 23.65 -13.53
N LYS A 45 -14.38 24.17 -12.84
CA LYS A 45 -15.56 23.37 -12.55
C LYS A 45 -16.23 23.01 -13.89
N SER A 46 -16.18 21.73 -14.22
CA SER A 46 -16.88 21.15 -15.37
C SER A 46 -18.17 20.50 -14.89
N GLU A 47 -19.19 20.48 -15.71
CA GLU A 47 -20.41 19.69 -15.47
C GLU A 47 -20.18 18.21 -15.80
N GLU A 48 -19.09 17.89 -16.48
CA GLU A 48 -18.74 16.51 -16.82
C GLU A 48 -18.08 15.78 -15.66
N LEU A 49 -18.29 14.46 -15.62
CA LEU A 49 -17.77 13.59 -14.56
C LEU A 49 -16.24 13.63 -14.46
N PHE A 50 -15.56 13.73 -15.60
CA PHE A 50 -14.13 13.87 -15.72
C PHE A 50 -13.77 15.01 -16.65
N SER A 51 -12.75 15.77 -16.27
CA SER A 51 -12.24 16.87 -17.09
C SER A 51 -10.70 16.80 -17.17
N PRO A 52 -10.11 16.87 -18.37
CA PRO A 52 -8.66 16.95 -18.52
C PRO A 52 -8.17 18.34 -18.11
N SER A 53 -6.96 18.37 -17.56
CA SER A 53 -6.21 19.59 -17.34
C SER A 53 -4.78 19.42 -17.86
N TYR A 54 -4.12 20.49 -18.21
CA TYR A 54 -2.73 20.42 -18.65
C TYR A 54 -1.97 21.67 -18.26
N SER A 55 -0.68 21.51 -18.06
CA SER A 55 0.27 22.61 -17.89
C SER A 55 1.51 22.37 -18.74
N ILE A 56 2.08 23.46 -19.23
CA ILE A 56 3.28 23.43 -20.04
C ILE A 56 4.39 24.16 -19.28
N ALA A 57 5.55 23.55 -19.21
CA ALA A 57 6.76 24.15 -18.67
C ALA A 57 7.88 24.11 -19.69
N THR A 58 8.80 25.05 -19.58
CA THR A 58 10.03 25.07 -20.38
C THR A 58 11.23 25.14 -19.46
N SER A 59 12.28 24.41 -19.79
CA SER A 59 13.56 24.44 -19.09
C SER A 59 14.69 24.42 -20.12
N LYS A 60 15.86 24.88 -19.71
CA LYS A 60 17.06 24.70 -20.52
C LYS A 60 17.78 23.45 -20.00
N ASP A 61 18.17 22.58 -20.93
CA ASP A 61 19.06 21.48 -20.60
C ASP A 61 20.38 22.03 -20.04
N PRO A 62 20.81 21.59 -18.84
CA PRO A 62 22.00 22.18 -18.18
C PRO A 62 23.32 21.86 -18.89
N ILE A 63 23.32 20.88 -19.81
CA ILE A 63 24.53 20.45 -20.54
C ILE A 63 24.57 21.07 -21.94
N SER A 64 23.51 20.89 -22.72
CA SER A 64 23.43 21.38 -24.10
C SER A 64 22.98 22.83 -24.21
N ASN A 65 22.36 23.39 -23.15
CA ASN A 65 21.71 24.70 -23.12
C ASN A 65 20.57 24.85 -24.14
N GLU A 66 20.09 23.75 -24.69
CA GLU A 66 18.91 23.71 -25.56
C GLU A 66 17.63 23.87 -24.75
N LEU A 67 16.60 24.46 -25.37
CA LEU A 67 15.29 24.65 -24.74
C LEU A 67 14.47 23.36 -24.85
N GLU A 68 14.06 22.84 -23.72
CA GLU A 68 13.21 21.67 -23.61
C GLU A 68 11.79 22.07 -23.18
N TYR A 69 10.82 21.34 -23.68
CA TYR A 69 9.39 21.56 -23.42
C TYR A 69 8.81 20.34 -22.71
N TYR A 70 8.10 20.59 -21.63
CA TYR A 70 7.46 19.56 -20.83
C TYR A 70 5.96 19.83 -20.76
N MET A 71 5.16 18.79 -20.83
CA MET A 71 3.72 18.87 -20.63
C MET A 71 3.28 17.86 -19.59
N SER A 72 2.58 18.33 -18.57
CA SER A 72 1.87 17.48 -17.60
C SER A 72 0.38 17.47 -17.97
N VAL A 73 -0.21 16.27 -18.02
CA VAL A 73 -1.63 16.08 -18.28
C VAL A 73 -2.26 15.40 -17.08
N GLY A 74 -3.28 16.00 -16.51
CA GLY A 74 -4.07 15.47 -15.41
C GLY A 74 -5.49 15.14 -15.84
N LEU A 75 -6.12 14.21 -15.16
CA LEU A 75 -7.54 13.92 -15.27
C LEU A 75 -8.19 14.23 -13.93
N ASN A 76 -9.07 15.23 -13.91
CA ASN A 76 -9.79 15.64 -12.71
C ASN A 76 -11.17 15.00 -12.67
N SER A 77 -11.60 14.58 -11.48
CA SER A 77 -12.97 14.13 -11.23
C SER A 77 -13.78 15.25 -10.56
N ASN A 78 -15.00 15.44 -11.01
CA ASN A 78 -15.97 16.34 -10.39
C ASN A 78 -16.89 15.62 -9.38
N ILE A 79 -16.66 14.33 -9.15
CA ILE A 79 -17.36 13.57 -8.10
C ILE A 79 -16.96 14.19 -6.76
N LYS A 80 -17.95 14.64 -6.00
CA LYS A 80 -17.73 15.06 -4.62
C LYS A 80 -17.71 13.83 -3.72
N GLU A 81 -16.95 13.88 -2.64
CA GLU A 81 -16.95 12.82 -1.63
C GLU A 81 -18.36 12.54 -1.10
N SER A 82 -19.19 13.59 -0.96
CA SER A 82 -20.60 13.49 -0.57
C SER A 82 -21.46 12.69 -1.56
N ASP A 83 -21.05 12.61 -2.83
CA ASP A 83 -21.79 11.91 -3.88
C ASP A 83 -21.38 10.43 -3.96
N PHE A 84 -20.30 10.06 -3.25
CA PHE A 84 -19.80 8.71 -3.21
C PHE A 84 -20.49 7.88 -2.14
N ALA A 85 -21.66 7.33 -2.45
CA ALA A 85 -22.33 6.35 -1.61
C ALA A 85 -21.65 4.98 -1.77
N ARG A 86 -20.81 4.58 -0.81
CA ARG A 86 -20.21 3.25 -0.78
C ARG A 86 -21.32 2.18 -0.68
N LYS A 87 -21.31 1.23 -1.60
CA LYS A 87 -22.20 0.06 -1.54
C LYS A 87 -21.84 -0.81 -0.32
N LYS A 88 -22.78 -1.67 0.09
CA LYS A 88 -22.50 -2.71 1.09
C LYS A 88 -21.35 -3.59 0.65
N LEU A 89 -20.44 -3.83 1.57
CA LEU A 89 -19.24 -4.61 1.35
C LEU A 89 -19.43 -6.02 1.93
N ASN A 90 -19.01 -7.03 1.17
CA ASN A 90 -18.74 -8.36 1.70
C ASN A 90 -17.22 -8.53 1.63
N LEU A 91 -16.56 -8.43 2.77
CA LEU A 91 -15.10 -8.48 2.88
C LEU A 91 -14.68 -9.83 3.46
N VAL A 92 -13.86 -10.56 2.73
CA VAL A 92 -13.08 -11.67 3.25
C VAL A 92 -11.63 -11.24 3.36
N VAL A 93 -11.07 -11.37 4.54
CA VAL A 93 -9.64 -11.14 4.80
C VAL A 93 -8.96 -12.49 4.88
N VAL A 94 -7.97 -12.70 4.04
CA VAL A 94 -7.09 -13.89 4.08
C VAL A 94 -5.75 -13.42 4.62
N LEU A 95 -5.46 -13.75 5.88
CA LEU A 95 -4.30 -13.26 6.61
C LEU A 95 -3.22 -14.34 6.68
N ASP A 96 -2.04 -14.00 6.18
CA ASP A 96 -0.84 -14.82 6.32
C ASP A 96 -0.35 -14.76 7.77
N ILE A 97 -0.28 -15.93 8.42
CA ILE A 97 0.28 -16.10 9.76
C ILE A 97 1.55 -16.97 9.75
N SER A 98 2.18 -17.15 8.58
CA SER A 98 3.40 -17.94 8.45
C SER A 98 4.56 -17.40 9.29
N GLY A 99 5.52 -18.24 9.63
CA GLY A 99 6.67 -17.87 10.47
C GLY A 99 7.48 -16.68 9.96
N SER A 100 7.48 -16.42 8.65
CA SER A 100 8.14 -15.24 8.06
C SER A 100 7.48 -13.91 8.45
N MET A 101 6.24 -13.94 8.96
CA MET A 101 5.53 -12.78 9.46
C MET A 101 6.05 -12.27 10.80
N ASP A 102 6.84 -13.07 11.52
CA ASP A 102 7.52 -12.63 12.75
C ASP A 102 8.76 -11.77 12.47
N SER A 103 9.28 -11.79 11.25
CA SER A 103 10.42 -10.96 10.89
C SER A 103 10.09 -9.47 10.93
N SER A 104 11.08 -8.63 11.30
CA SER A 104 10.93 -7.18 11.30
C SER A 104 10.56 -6.67 9.91
N PHE A 105 9.65 -5.71 9.84
CA PHE A 105 9.23 -5.09 8.59
C PHE A 105 10.37 -4.32 7.89
N ASN A 106 11.34 -3.82 8.66
CA ASN A 106 12.48 -3.04 8.16
C ASN A 106 13.71 -3.88 7.80
N SER A 107 13.69 -5.20 8.00
CA SER A 107 14.80 -6.05 7.61
C SER A 107 14.70 -6.39 6.11
N TYR A 108 15.52 -5.76 5.30
CA TYR A 108 15.76 -6.20 3.93
C TYR A 108 16.65 -7.43 3.94
N TYR A 109 16.28 -8.47 3.22
CA TYR A 109 16.94 -9.78 3.19
C TYR A 109 18.40 -9.75 2.68
N TYR A 110 18.86 -8.59 2.18
CA TYR A 110 20.20 -8.37 1.64
C TYR A 110 21.10 -7.45 2.47
N ASP A 111 20.59 -6.86 3.54
CA ASP A 111 21.40 -6.07 4.45
C ASP A 111 22.08 -7.02 5.46
N GLY A 112 23.28 -7.45 5.08
CA GLY A 112 24.18 -8.08 6.04
C GLY A 112 24.41 -7.14 7.22
N GLU A 113 23.89 -7.53 8.39
CA GLU A 113 24.23 -7.04 9.72
C GLU A 113 24.21 -5.51 9.93
N LYS A 114 23.04 -4.95 10.11
CA LYS A 114 22.79 -3.97 11.17
C LYS A 114 21.38 -4.22 11.72
N GLU A 115 21.32 -5.02 12.78
CA GLU A 115 20.23 -4.89 13.73
C GLU A 115 20.28 -3.47 14.30
N ASP A 116 19.49 -2.57 13.73
CA ASP A 116 19.08 -1.38 14.46
C ASP A 116 18.24 -1.89 15.63
N LYS A 117 18.80 -1.77 16.83
CA LYS A 117 18.22 -2.21 18.11
C LYS A 117 17.00 -1.39 18.55
N GLU A 118 16.46 -0.55 17.74
CA GLU A 118 15.09 -0.06 17.87
C GLU A 118 14.19 -1.10 17.21
N ALA A 119 13.64 -1.98 18.03
CA ALA A 119 12.78 -3.08 17.64
C ALA A 119 11.63 -2.57 16.75
N GLY A 120 11.85 -2.59 15.45
CA GLY A 120 10.79 -2.37 14.47
C GLY A 120 9.72 -3.44 14.69
N LYS A 121 8.44 -3.07 14.59
CA LYS A 121 7.32 -4.00 14.67
C LYS A 121 7.50 -5.13 13.67
N SER A 122 7.09 -6.34 14.03
CA SER A 122 7.06 -7.46 13.11
C SER A 122 6.01 -7.22 12.02
N LYS A 123 6.15 -7.92 10.89
CA LYS A 123 5.13 -7.89 9.83
C LYS A 123 3.76 -8.29 10.36
N MET A 124 3.72 -9.28 11.28
CA MET A 124 2.47 -9.72 11.91
C MET A 124 1.82 -8.61 12.72
N GLN A 125 2.59 -7.91 13.56
CA GLN A 125 2.08 -6.77 14.33
C GLN A 125 1.50 -5.68 13.43
N LEU A 126 2.19 -5.32 12.35
CA LEU A 126 1.69 -4.32 11.41
C LEU A 126 0.44 -4.79 10.66
N ALA A 127 0.39 -6.08 10.28
CA ALA A 127 -0.78 -6.65 9.63
C ALA A 127 -2.00 -6.64 10.55
N SER A 128 -1.83 -7.04 11.82
CA SER A 128 -2.88 -7.05 12.84
C SER A 128 -3.41 -5.64 13.14
N GLU A 129 -2.53 -4.66 13.32
CA GLU A 129 -2.92 -3.26 13.52
C GLU A 129 -3.64 -2.68 12.30
N SER A 130 -3.14 -2.98 11.08
CA SER A 130 -3.75 -2.52 9.83
C SER A 130 -5.13 -3.14 9.63
N LEU A 131 -5.30 -4.41 9.98
CA LEU A 131 -6.61 -5.09 9.91
C LEU A 131 -7.60 -4.47 10.89
N ASN A 132 -7.17 -4.14 12.11
CA ASN A 132 -8.02 -3.44 13.08
C ASN A 132 -8.49 -2.07 12.57
N ILE A 133 -7.58 -1.29 11.96
CA ILE A 133 -7.93 0.00 11.34
C ILE A 133 -8.93 -0.21 10.18
N LEU A 134 -8.75 -1.25 9.37
CA LEU A 134 -9.66 -1.58 8.28
C LEU A 134 -11.05 -1.94 8.81
N ILE A 135 -11.13 -2.73 9.88
CA ILE A 135 -12.38 -3.13 10.53
C ILE A 135 -13.15 -1.90 11.03
N ASP A 136 -12.47 -0.89 11.57
CA ASP A 136 -13.08 0.37 12.03
C ASP A 136 -13.75 1.17 10.90
N GLN A 137 -13.41 0.91 9.64
CA GLN A 137 -14.04 1.55 8.47
C GLN A 137 -15.30 0.81 7.97
N LEU A 138 -15.59 -0.36 8.53
CA LEU A 138 -16.76 -1.13 8.15
C LEU A 138 -18.03 -0.54 8.78
N LYS A 139 -19.13 -0.68 8.06
CA LYS A 139 -20.47 -0.27 8.52
C LYS A 139 -21.23 -1.48 9.06
N GLU A 140 -22.25 -1.24 9.87
CA GLU A 140 -23.08 -2.30 10.46
C GLU A 140 -23.73 -3.23 9.42
N ASP A 141 -24.03 -2.70 8.23
CA ASP A 141 -24.63 -3.45 7.12
C ASP A 141 -23.63 -4.10 6.15
N ASP A 142 -22.34 -3.97 6.44
CA ASP A 142 -21.28 -4.73 5.77
C ASP A 142 -21.17 -6.14 6.38
N ARG A 143 -20.48 -7.02 5.67
CA ARG A 143 -20.15 -8.36 6.14
C ARG A 143 -18.65 -8.56 6.18
N LEU A 144 -18.18 -9.24 7.21
CA LEU A 144 -16.78 -9.56 7.43
C LEU A 144 -16.62 -11.07 7.65
N GLY A 145 -15.68 -11.68 6.94
CA GLY A 145 -15.14 -13.01 7.18
C GLY A 145 -13.61 -12.93 7.28
N ILE A 146 -13.00 -13.81 8.09
CA ILE A 146 -11.54 -13.84 8.28
C ILE A 146 -11.07 -15.28 8.18
N VAL A 147 -10.09 -15.51 7.30
CA VAL A 147 -9.37 -16.76 7.13
C VAL A 147 -7.91 -16.50 7.48
N LEU A 148 -7.34 -17.35 8.30
CA LEU A 148 -5.90 -17.36 8.58
C LEU A 148 -5.25 -18.51 7.81
N PHE A 149 -4.01 -18.36 7.41
CA PHE A 149 -3.28 -19.47 6.81
C PHE A 149 -1.80 -19.49 7.18
N ASP A 150 -1.29 -20.70 7.35
CA ASP A 150 0.12 -21.06 7.46
C ASP A 150 0.38 -22.26 6.51
N ASP A 151 0.69 -23.44 7.02
CA ASP A 151 0.72 -24.71 6.26
C ASP A 151 -0.69 -25.17 5.89
N GLU A 152 -1.68 -24.77 6.66
CA GLU A 152 -3.10 -25.06 6.51
C GLU A 152 -3.93 -23.76 6.52
N ALA A 153 -5.24 -23.89 6.33
CA ALA A 153 -6.18 -22.77 6.45
C ALA A 153 -7.08 -22.94 7.67
N TYR A 154 -7.44 -21.83 8.29
CA TYR A 154 -8.28 -21.77 9.49
C TYR A 154 -9.34 -20.72 9.32
N LEU A 155 -10.60 -21.11 9.34
CA LEU A 155 -11.72 -20.17 9.37
C LEU A 155 -11.79 -19.51 10.76
N ALA A 156 -11.15 -18.33 10.88
CA ALA A 156 -11.13 -17.59 12.15
C ALA A 156 -12.46 -16.90 12.43
N LYS A 157 -13.15 -16.45 11.37
CA LYS A 157 -14.46 -15.82 11.49
C LYS A 157 -15.32 -16.13 10.27
N GLU A 158 -16.47 -16.75 10.50
CA GLU A 158 -17.48 -16.93 9.45
C GLU A 158 -18.02 -15.58 8.95
N MET A 159 -18.38 -15.54 7.66
CA MET A 159 -18.96 -14.37 7.03
C MET A 159 -20.29 -13.98 7.70
N SER A 160 -20.32 -12.87 8.41
CA SER A 160 -21.51 -12.36 9.08
C SER A 160 -21.59 -10.83 9.02
N LEU A 161 -22.78 -10.28 9.32
CA LEU A 161 -22.97 -8.83 9.42
C LEU A 161 -22.12 -8.25 10.55
N VAL A 162 -21.46 -7.14 10.28
CA VAL A 162 -20.66 -6.38 11.26
C VAL A 162 -21.52 -5.96 12.45
N GLY A 163 -22.73 -5.44 12.19
CA GLY A 163 -23.65 -4.99 13.26
C GLY A 163 -24.16 -6.13 14.18
N ASN A 164 -23.97 -7.40 13.80
CA ASN A 164 -24.33 -8.57 14.62
C ASN A 164 -23.10 -9.25 15.23
N THR A 165 -21.94 -8.63 15.13
CA THR A 165 -20.65 -9.20 15.51
C THR A 165 -20.05 -8.39 16.66
N ASP A 166 -19.48 -9.07 17.65
CA ASP A 166 -18.66 -8.42 18.67
C ASP A 166 -17.31 -8.03 18.06
N ILE A 167 -17.27 -6.83 17.50
CA ILE A 167 -16.10 -6.31 16.78
C ILE A 167 -14.92 -6.08 17.74
N ASP A 168 -15.17 -5.67 18.96
CA ASP A 168 -14.11 -5.40 19.94
C ASP A 168 -13.39 -6.69 20.32
N ALA A 169 -14.13 -7.76 20.57
CA ALA A 169 -13.56 -9.08 20.83
C ALA A 169 -12.73 -9.61 19.64
N ILE A 170 -13.19 -9.38 18.39
CA ILE A 170 -12.45 -9.77 17.20
C ILE A 170 -11.14 -8.99 17.10
N LYS A 171 -11.17 -7.67 17.34
CA LYS A 171 -9.98 -6.83 17.30
C LYS A 171 -8.96 -7.21 18.36
N GLU A 172 -9.38 -7.58 19.55
CA GLU A 172 -8.50 -8.12 20.59
C GLU A 172 -7.84 -9.42 20.14
N HIS A 173 -8.61 -10.39 19.64
CA HIS A 173 -8.07 -11.67 19.15
C HIS A 173 -7.10 -11.47 17.96
N ILE A 174 -7.33 -10.52 17.07
CA ILE A 174 -6.42 -10.21 15.95
C ILE A 174 -5.05 -9.77 16.47
N LEU A 175 -4.98 -9.01 17.57
CA LEU A 175 -3.72 -8.56 18.15
C LEU A 175 -2.96 -9.67 18.88
N GLU A 176 -3.64 -10.75 19.25
CA GLU A 176 -3.05 -11.92 19.90
C GLU A 176 -2.53 -12.98 18.90
N ILE A 177 -2.74 -12.77 17.60
CA ILE A 177 -2.28 -13.72 16.57
C ILE A 177 -0.76 -13.73 16.53
N GLU A 178 -0.18 -14.91 16.67
CA GLU A 178 1.25 -15.17 16.56
C GLU A 178 1.59 -15.82 15.21
N ALA A 179 2.74 -15.44 14.64
CA ALA A 179 3.24 -16.04 13.42
C ALA A 179 3.77 -17.45 13.68
N ARG A 180 3.47 -18.40 12.77
CA ARG A 180 3.87 -19.80 12.91
C ARG A 180 3.86 -20.54 11.57
N GLY A 181 4.48 -21.72 11.52
CA GLY A 181 4.37 -22.64 10.40
C GLY A 181 4.98 -22.15 9.08
N GLY A 182 4.64 -22.82 8.01
CA GLY A 182 5.01 -22.49 6.63
C GLY A 182 4.01 -21.56 5.94
N THR A 183 4.01 -21.56 4.59
CA THR A 183 3.16 -20.65 3.81
C THR A 183 2.46 -21.43 2.70
N ASN A 184 1.17 -21.69 2.87
CA ASN A 184 0.31 -22.34 1.88
C ASN A 184 -0.86 -21.42 1.50
N PHE A 185 -0.56 -20.44 0.64
CA PHE A 185 -1.56 -19.46 0.19
C PHE A 185 -2.77 -20.12 -0.50
N GLU A 186 -2.55 -21.23 -1.23
CA GLU A 186 -3.63 -21.95 -1.92
C GLU A 186 -4.69 -22.48 -0.94
N ALA A 187 -4.24 -22.99 0.22
CA ALA A 187 -5.15 -23.44 1.26
C ALA A 187 -6.01 -22.28 1.78
N GLY A 188 -5.40 -21.15 2.12
CA GLY A 188 -6.13 -19.97 2.61
C GLY A 188 -7.11 -19.38 1.59
N TYR A 189 -6.79 -19.46 0.28
CA TYR A 189 -7.67 -18.96 -0.77
C TYR A 189 -8.88 -19.88 -1.05
N LYS A 190 -8.76 -21.17 -0.78
CA LYS A 190 -9.83 -22.16 -1.03
C LYS A 190 -10.84 -22.27 0.12
N GLU A 191 -10.46 -21.86 1.34
CA GLU A 191 -11.34 -21.80 2.49
C GLU A 191 -12.34 -20.62 2.40
#